data_30ff9d27721ecb1379f5325fd99f52b0
#
_entry.id   30ff9d27721ecb1379f5325fd99f52b0
#
_cell.length_a   1.000
_cell.length_b   1.000
_cell.length_c   1.000
_cell.angle_alpha   90.00
_cell.angle_beta   90.00
_cell.angle_gamma   90.00
#
_symmetry.space_group_name_H-M   'P 1'
#
loop_
_entity.id
_entity.type
_entity.pdbx_description
1 polymer ?
#
loop_
_entity_poly.entity_id
_entity_poly.type
_entity_poly.pdbx_seq_one_letter_code
_entity_poly.pdbx_strand_id
1 'polypeptide(L)'
;MWIFEGILYVILLLVFIRYDRKKRLWIKTVSQEEKFEHYLSELSAAYGKQKNIEEAVAEVEESHTVTLPTEHSYVRIYGAMCAVIREDGDMLSDGYSVFQRNLQYLKEEIRENLLLCKSKMHGFTGLDVLSVLPVCFLPVVRFWAVRV
;
A
#
# COMPACT_ATOMS: atom_id res chain seq x y z
N MET A 1 -19.51 -40.53 -0.55
CA MET A 1 -19.85 -39.32 0.22
C MET A 1 -18.63 -38.71 0.92
N TRP A 2 -17.84 -39.45 1.65
CA TRP A 2 -16.65 -38.98 2.37
C TRP A 2 -15.54 -38.38 1.47
N ILE A 3 -15.38 -38.93 0.26
CA ILE A 3 -14.37 -38.48 -0.70
C ILE A 3 -14.73 -37.09 -1.24
N PHE A 4 -16.00 -36.83 -1.53
CA PHE A 4 -16.48 -35.52 -2.00
C PHE A 4 -16.30 -34.42 -0.95
N GLU A 5 -16.53 -34.75 0.32
CA GLU A 5 -16.32 -33.80 1.42
C GLU A 5 -14.83 -33.50 1.61
N GLY A 6 -13.97 -34.50 1.53
CA GLY A 6 -12.52 -34.31 1.57
C GLY A 6 -12.01 -33.40 0.45
N ILE A 7 -12.51 -33.59 -0.76
CA ILE A 7 -12.18 -32.75 -1.92
C ILE A 7 -12.67 -31.31 -1.70
N LEU A 8 -13.88 -31.13 -1.19
CA LEU A 8 -14.43 -29.80 -0.89
C LEU A 8 -13.58 -29.05 0.14
N TYR A 9 -13.15 -29.74 1.20
CA TYR A 9 -12.26 -29.15 2.22
C TYR A 9 -10.91 -28.74 1.64
N VAL A 10 -10.32 -29.56 0.79
CA VAL A 10 -9.05 -29.25 0.12
C VAL A 10 -9.19 -28.00 -0.77
N ILE A 11 -10.29 -27.92 -1.54
CA ILE A 11 -10.57 -26.75 -2.39
C ILE A 11 -10.73 -25.49 -1.55
N LEU A 12 -11.51 -25.54 -0.46
CA LEU A 12 -11.69 -24.40 0.45
C LEU A 12 -10.38 -23.96 1.10
N LEU A 13 -9.54 -24.91 1.50
CA LEU A 13 -8.24 -24.64 2.08
C LEU A 13 -7.28 -23.98 1.06
N LEU A 14 -7.28 -24.44 -0.19
CA LEU A 14 -6.51 -23.83 -1.26
C LEU A 14 -6.96 -22.41 -1.58
N VAL A 15 -8.27 -22.17 -1.63
CA VAL A 15 -8.84 -20.84 -1.82
C VAL A 15 -8.45 -19.91 -0.68
N PHE A 16 -8.52 -20.38 0.57
CA PHE A 16 -8.12 -19.63 1.75
C PHE A 16 -6.64 -19.26 1.74
N ILE A 17 -5.75 -20.21 1.44
CA ILE A 17 -4.30 -19.95 1.34
C ILE A 17 -4.00 -18.93 0.25
N ARG A 18 -4.67 -19.04 -0.90
CA ARG A 18 -4.51 -18.11 -2.01
C ARG A 18 -4.96 -16.69 -1.65
N TYR A 19 -6.07 -16.60 -0.93
CA TYR A 19 -6.61 -15.34 -0.43
C TYR A 19 -5.69 -14.69 0.61
N ASP A 20 -5.20 -15.45 1.60
CA ASP A 20 -4.28 -14.95 2.63
C ASP A 20 -2.96 -14.43 2.02
N ARG A 21 -2.40 -15.15 1.03
CA ARG A 21 -1.21 -14.68 0.29
C ARG A 21 -1.46 -13.34 -0.41
N LYS A 22 -2.59 -13.22 -1.10
CA LYS A 22 -2.97 -11.99 -1.80
C LYS A 22 -3.16 -10.82 -0.84
N LYS A 23 -3.78 -11.05 0.30
CA LYS A 23 -3.97 -10.07 1.37
C LYS A 23 -2.63 -9.59 1.94
N ARG A 24 -1.69 -10.50 2.24
CA ARG A 24 -0.36 -10.14 2.75
C ARG A 24 0.44 -9.30 1.77
N LEU A 25 0.41 -9.64 0.48
CA LEU A 25 1.07 -8.86 -0.57
C LEU A 25 0.48 -7.45 -0.65
N TRP A 26 -0.82 -7.35 -0.57
CA TRP A 26 -1.51 -6.06 -0.62
C TRP A 26 -1.22 -5.18 0.60
N ILE A 27 -1.22 -5.75 1.81
CA ILE A 27 -0.83 -5.05 3.05
C ILE A 27 0.62 -4.55 2.94
N LYS A 28 1.52 -5.36 2.38
CA LYS A 28 2.91 -4.96 2.16
C LYS A 28 3.02 -3.77 1.20
N THR A 29 2.28 -3.78 0.09
CA THR A 29 2.25 -2.67 -0.88
C THR A 29 1.71 -1.40 -0.25
N VAL A 30 0.60 -1.47 0.48
CA VAL A 30 0.02 -0.32 1.21
C VAL A 30 1.02 0.26 2.22
N SER A 31 1.72 -0.59 2.97
CA SER A 31 2.75 -0.14 3.91
C SER A 31 3.94 0.54 3.21
N GLN A 32 4.34 0.07 2.03
CA GLN A 32 5.41 0.69 1.25
C GLN A 32 4.99 2.05 0.69
N GLU A 33 3.76 2.17 0.19
CA GLU A 33 3.21 3.44 -0.29
C GLU A 33 3.07 4.47 0.85
N GLU A 34 2.68 4.03 2.05
CA GLU A 34 2.58 4.87 3.23
C GLU A 34 3.96 5.44 3.65
N LYS A 35 4.99 4.61 3.60
CA LYS A 35 6.38 5.05 3.86
C LYS A 35 6.87 6.03 2.79
N PHE A 36 6.47 5.83 1.54
CA PHE A 36 6.81 6.74 0.46
C PHE A 36 6.10 8.09 0.59
N GLU A 37 4.83 8.11 0.99
CA GLU A 37 4.10 9.35 1.30
C GLU A 37 4.80 10.15 2.40
N HIS A 38 5.26 9.46 3.44
CA HIS A 38 6.03 10.08 4.53
C HIS A 38 7.37 10.63 4.02
N TYR A 39 8.09 9.88 3.20
CA TYR A 39 9.32 10.33 2.56
C TYR A 39 9.11 11.62 1.75
N LEU A 40 8.06 11.69 0.94
CA LEU A 40 7.72 12.90 0.16
C LEU A 40 7.39 14.10 1.07
N SER A 41 6.74 13.85 2.19
CA SER A 41 6.42 14.90 3.18
C SER A 41 7.68 15.51 3.78
N GLU A 42 8.63 14.67 4.18
CA GLU A 42 9.91 15.11 4.73
C GLU A 42 10.79 15.79 3.69
N LEU A 43 10.80 15.25 2.47
CA LEU A 43 11.53 15.87 1.35
C LEU A 43 10.99 17.28 1.05
N SER A 44 9.69 17.46 1.04
CA SER A 44 9.08 18.79 0.84
C SER A 44 9.50 19.77 1.93
N ALA A 45 9.56 19.32 3.19
CA ALA A 45 10.00 20.14 4.31
C ALA A 45 11.50 20.49 4.22
N ALA A 46 12.35 19.52 3.91
CA ALA A 46 13.79 19.73 3.75
C ALA A 46 14.11 20.66 2.58
N TYR A 47 13.45 20.46 1.43
CA TYR A 47 13.59 21.34 0.27
C TYR A 47 13.13 22.78 0.56
N GLY A 48 12.09 22.95 1.34
CA GLY A 48 11.63 24.30 1.77
C GLY A 48 12.68 25.06 2.58
N LYS A 49 13.55 24.36 3.32
CA LYS A 49 14.63 24.94 4.10
C LYS A 49 15.87 25.25 3.26
N GLN A 50 16.30 24.28 2.46
CA GLN A 50 17.61 24.31 1.79
C GLN A 50 17.53 24.88 0.37
N LYS A 51 16.38 24.75 -0.29
CA LYS A 51 16.14 25.10 -1.71
C LYS A 51 17.12 24.44 -2.70
N ASN A 52 17.78 23.37 -2.26
CA ASN A 52 18.66 22.54 -3.05
C ASN A 52 18.14 21.10 -3.01
N ILE A 53 17.82 20.55 -4.17
CA ILE A 53 17.23 19.21 -4.28
C ILE A 53 18.19 18.11 -3.81
N GLU A 54 19.47 18.24 -4.12
CA GLU A 54 20.45 17.20 -3.79
C GLU A 54 20.73 17.13 -2.29
N GLU A 55 20.84 18.27 -1.63
CA GLU A 55 20.98 18.34 -0.17
C GLU A 55 19.74 17.87 0.55
N ALA A 56 18.56 18.24 0.05
CA ALA A 56 17.29 17.79 0.62
C ALA A 56 17.11 16.28 0.49
N VAL A 57 17.41 15.71 -0.66
CA VAL A 57 17.37 14.25 -0.89
C VAL A 57 18.37 13.54 0.03
N ALA A 58 19.60 14.03 0.12
CA ALA A 58 20.62 13.43 0.99
C ALA A 58 20.21 13.44 2.46
N GLU A 59 19.64 14.54 2.95
CA GLU A 59 19.15 14.64 4.33
C GLU A 59 18.03 13.63 4.62
N VAL A 60 17.10 13.46 3.70
CA VAL A 60 15.97 12.55 3.90
C VAL A 60 16.38 11.08 3.72
N GLU A 61 17.30 10.78 2.80
CA GLU A 61 17.80 9.42 2.60
C GLU A 61 18.65 8.89 3.76
N GLU A 62 19.24 9.76 4.58
CA GLU A 62 19.87 9.34 5.84
C GLU A 62 18.88 8.77 6.85
N SER A 63 17.66 9.27 6.85
CA SER A 63 16.60 8.85 7.80
C SER A 63 15.59 7.88 7.21
N HIS A 64 15.35 7.93 5.92
CA HIS A 64 14.30 7.17 5.25
C HIS A 64 14.78 6.52 3.96
N THR A 65 14.58 5.21 3.83
CA THR A 65 14.89 4.47 2.60
C THR A 65 13.64 4.33 1.74
N VAL A 66 13.74 4.66 0.46
CA VAL A 66 12.66 4.39 -0.50
C VAL A 66 12.54 2.89 -0.71
N THR A 67 11.46 2.29 -0.23
CA THR A 67 11.22 0.84 -0.30
C THR A 67 10.35 0.43 -1.49
N LEU A 68 9.78 1.38 -2.23
CA LEU A 68 9.01 1.11 -3.43
C LEU A 68 9.93 0.71 -4.60
N PRO A 69 9.49 -0.23 -5.47
CA PRO A 69 10.22 -0.55 -6.69
C PRO A 69 10.36 0.67 -7.60
N THR A 70 11.50 0.79 -8.27
CA THR A 70 11.76 1.89 -9.23
C THR A 70 10.77 1.94 -10.39
N GLU A 71 10.13 0.81 -10.71
CA GLU A 71 9.09 0.70 -11.74
C GLU A 71 7.71 1.20 -11.28
N HIS A 72 7.53 1.45 -9.99
CA HIS A 72 6.27 1.93 -9.46
C HIS A 72 5.92 3.32 -10.01
N SER A 73 4.66 3.56 -10.37
CA SER A 73 4.21 4.81 -11.00
C SER A 73 4.57 6.06 -10.20
N TYR A 74 4.42 6.01 -8.89
CA TYR A 74 4.75 7.14 -8.00
C TYR A 74 6.24 7.45 -7.97
N VAL A 75 7.09 6.42 -7.95
CA VAL A 75 8.55 6.59 -8.00
C VAL A 75 8.99 7.16 -9.35
N ARG A 76 8.36 6.76 -10.44
CA ARG A 76 8.64 7.29 -11.78
C ARG A 76 8.26 8.77 -11.88
N ILE A 77 7.08 9.15 -11.39
CA ILE A 77 6.63 10.56 -11.35
C ILE A 77 7.59 11.40 -10.51
N TYR A 78 7.92 10.93 -9.31
CA TYR A 78 8.89 11.57 -8.44
C TYR A 78 10.26 11.75 -9.10
N GLY A 79 10.79 10.70 -9.72
CA GLY A 79 12.05 10.73 -10.45
C GLY A 79 12.06 11.74 -11.59
N ALA A 80 10.95 11.82 -12.36
CA ALA A 80 10.79 12.80 -13.42
C ALA A 80 10.77 14.24 -12.88
N MET A 81 10.09 14.47 -11.76
CA MET A 81 10.08 15.77 -11.09
C MET A 81 11.47 16.21 -10.62
N CYS A 82 12.22 15.30 -10.03
CA CYS A 82 13.61 15.56 -9.63
C CYS A 82 14.53 15.83 -10.82
N ALA A 83 14.34 15.12 -11.93
CA ALA A 83 15.13 15.35 -13.15
C ALA A 83 14.90 16.74 -13.72
N VAL A 84 13.65 17.18 -13.81
CA VAL A 84 13.31 18.54 -14.28
C VAL A 84 13.98 19.61 -13.45
N ILE A 85 14.00 19.46 -12.12
CA ILE A 85 14.65 20.44 -11.24
C ILE A 85 16.16 20.46 -11.40
N ARG A 86 16.77 19.29 -11.61
CA ARG A 86 18.21 19.22 -11.84
C ARG A 86 18.65 19.85 -13.15
N GLU A 87 17.81 19.77 -14.19
CA GLU A 87 18.09 20.31 -15.50
C GLU A 87 17.74 21.80 -15.63
N ASP A 88 16.53 22.16 -15.22
CA ASP A 88 15.94 23.48 -15.47
C ASP A 88 15.90 24.39 -14.23
N GLY A 89 16.18 23.84 -13.07
CA GLY A 89 15.97 24.51 -11.78
C GLY A 89 14.52 24.57 -11.36
N ASP A 90 14.26 25.13 -10.20
CA ASP A 90 12.90 25.28 -9.69
C ASP A 90 12.21 26.51 -10.30
N MET A 91 11.05 26.27 -10.89
CA MET A 91 10.21 27.34 -11.40
C MET A 91 9.38 27.93 -10.25
N LEU A 92 9.30 29.24 -10.20
CA LEU A 92 8.43 29.95 -9.28
C LEU A 92 7.15 30.38 -10.01
N SER A 93 6.00 29.98 -9.49
CA SER A 93 4.69 30.45 -9.95
C SER A 93 4.02 31.17 -8.80
N ASP A 94 3.69 32.43 -8.99
CA ASP A 94 3.10 33.31 -7.96
C ASP A 94 3.93 33.39 -6.66
N GLY A 95 5.26 33.29 -6.77
CA GLY A 95 6.18 33.30 -5.65
C GLY A 95 6.34 31.96 -4.92
N TYR A 96 5.68 30.92 -5.38
CA TYR A 96 5.76 29.58 -4.79
C TYR A 96 6.52 28.61 -5.68
N SER A 97 7.27 27.68 -5.05
CA SER A 97 7.97 26.62 -5.74
C SER A 97 6.98 25.68 -6.44
N VAL A 98 7.15 25.51 -7.75
CA VAL A 98 6.36 24.55 -8.54
C VAL A 98 6.67 23.13 -8.11
N PHE A 99 7.91 22.85 -7.73
CA PHE A 99 8.32 21.54 -7.24
C PHE A 99 7.61 21.16 -5.95
N GLN A 100 7.60 22.03 -4.95
CA GLN A 100 6.90 21.76 -3.70
C GLN A 100 5.40 21.54 -3.91
N ARG A 101 4.80 22.32 -4.82
CA ARG A 101 3.39 22.15 -5.18
C ARG A 101 3.14 20.80 -5.83
N ASN A 102 4.00 20.38 -6.76
CA ASN A 102 3.86 19.09 -7.42
C ASN A 102 4.11 17.90 -6.45
N LEU A 103 5.05 18.04 -5.52
CA LEU A 103 5.24 17.05 -4.43
C LEU A 103 3.98 16.95 -3.56
N GLN A 104 3.36 18.08 -3.25
CA GLN A 104 2.13 18.10 -2.48
C GLN A 104 0.98 17.39 -3.21
N TYR A 105 0.81 17.63 -4.50
CA TYR A 105 -0.20 16.94 -5.32
C TYR A 105 0.05 15.42 -5.36
N LEU A 106 1.28 15.00 -5.58
CA LEU A 106 1.63 13.58 -5.58
C LEU A 106 1.36 12.94 -4.21
N LYS A 107 1.70 13.63 -3.12
CA LYS A 107 1.43 13.19 -1.76
C LYS A 107 -0.07 13.04 -1.49
N GLU A 108 -0.88 13.99 -1.92
CA GLU A 108 -2.33 13.94 -1.76
C GLU A 108 -2.96 12.80 -2.57
N GLU A 109 -2.51 12.58 -3.80
CA GLU A 109 -2.94 11.45 -4.63
C GLU A 109 -2.63 10.10 -3.96
N ILE A 110 -1.42 9.93 -3.42
CA ILE A 110 -1.04 8.72 -2.69
C ILE A 110 -1.93 8.55 -1.45
N ARG A 111 -2.17 9.62 -0.72
CA ARG A 111 -2.99 9.60 0.49
C ARG A 111 -4.45 9.23 0.21
N GLU A 112 -5.04 9.76 -0.85
CA GLU A 112 -6.39 9.39 -1.28
C GLU A 112 -6.48 7.91 -1.67
N ASN A 113 -5.51 7.41 -2.44
CA ASN A 113 -5.42 6.01 -2.80
C ASN A 113 -5.24 5.10 -1.58
N LEU A 114 -4.43 5.51 -0.60
CA LEU A 114 -4.28 4.78 0.67
C LEU A 114 -5.57 4.73 1.47
N LEU A 115 -6.34 5.81 1.52
CA LEU A 115 -7.64 5.85 2.20
C LEU A 115 -8.64 4.90 1.53
N LEU A 116 -8.70 4.89 0.19
CA LEU A 116 -9.53 3.96 -0.57
C LEU A 116 -9.12 2.49 -0.34
N CYS A 117 -7.82 2.22 -0.33
CA CYS A 117 -7.29 0.90 -0.04
C CYS A 117 -7.62 0.45 1.38
N LYS A 118 -7.45 1.31 2.38
CA LYS A 118 -7.79 1.03 3.78
C LYS A 118 -9.29 0.79 3.97
N SER A 119 -10.15 1.58 3.31
CA SER A 119 -11.60 1.38 3.31
C SER A 119 -12.01 0.01 2.74
N LYS A 120 -11.42 -0.39 1.61
CA LYS A 120 -11.61 -1.73 1.05
C LYS A 120 -11.12 -2.84 1.98
N MET A 121 -10.01 -2.60 2.69
CA MET A 121 -9.45 -3.55 3.65
C MET A 121 -10.41 -3.83 4.82
N HIS A 122 -11.09 -2.82 5.35
CA HIS A 122 -12.10 -2.99 6.38
C HIS A 122 -13.30 -3.81 5.91
N GLY A 123 -13.71 -3.67 4.65
CA GLY A 123 -14.74 -4.51 4.04
C GLY A 123 -14.32 -5.98 3.93
N PHE A 124 -13.07 -6.25 3.58
CA PHE A 124 -12.54 -7.61 3.45
C PHE A 124 -12.33 -8.32 4.80
N THR A 125 -11.96 -7.62 5.87
CA THR A 125 -11.82 -8.23 7.21
C THR A 125 -13.16 -8.76 7.75
N GLY A 126 -14.26 -8.09 7.45
CA GLY A 126 -15.60 -8.60 7.78
C GLY A 126 -15.98 -9.87 7.01
N LEU A 127 -15.61 -9.94 5.74
CA LEU A 127 -15.80 -11.13 4.89
C LEU A 127 -14.92 -12.32 5.29
N ASP A 128 -13.72 -12.07 5.81
CA ASP A 128 -12.81 -13.13 6.31
C ASP A 128 -13.44 -13.91 7.47
N VAL A 129 -14.06 -13.20 8.40
CA VAL A 129 -14.74 -13.84 9.55
C VAL A 129 -15.96 -14.63 9.08
N LEU A 130 -16.72 -14.11 8.13
CA LEU A 130 -17.90 -14.78 7.56
C LEU A 130 -17.53 -16.01 6.72
N SER A 131 -16.35 -16.04 6.07
CA SER A 131 -15.93 -17.18 5.27
C SER A 131 -15.31 -18.31 6.10
N VAL A 132 -14.73 -18.00 7.26
CA VAL A 132 -14.17 -19.00 8.20
C VAL A 132 -15.26 -19.66 9.05
N LEU A 133 -16.32 -18.94 9.39
CA LEU A 133 -17.44 -19.42 10.19
C LEU A 133 -18.06 -20.73 9.65
N PRO A 134 -18.47 -20.86 8.38
CA PRO A 134 -19.07 -22.10 7.89
C PRO A 134 -18.08 -23.26 7.87
N VAL A 135 -16.80 -23.01 7.63
CA VAL A 135 -15.76 -24.06 7.63
C VAL A 135 -15.54 -24.64 9.02
N CYS A 136 -15.61 -23.80 10.06
CA CYS A 136 -15.50 -24.23 11.44
C CYS A 136 -16.78 -24.88 11.98
N PHE A 137 -17.96 -24.44 11.52
CA PHE A 137 -19.25 -24.96 11.98
C PHE A 137 -19.65 -26.29 11.37
N LEU A 138 -19.29 -26.57 10.12
CA LEU A 138 -19.64 -27.81 9.43
C LEU A 138 -19.23 -29.08 10.20
N PRO A 139 -18.02 -29.24 10.74
CA PRO A 139 -17.65 -30.42 11.53
C PRO A 139 -18.39 -30.48 12.86
N VAL A 140 -18.70 -29.35 13.47
CA VAL A 140 -19.43 -29.31 14.75
C VAL A 140 -20.89 -29.73 14.57
N VAL A 141 -21.57 -29.23 13.56
CA VAL A 141 -22.95 -29.61 13.22
C VAL A 141 -23.03 -31.08 12.89
N ARG A 142 -22.04 -31.60 12.15
CA ARG A 142 -22.01 -33.03 11.79
C ARG A 142 -21.75 -33.94 13.00
N PHE A 143 -20.86 -33.55 13.89
CA PHE A 143 -20.61 -34.29 15.13
C PHE A 143 -21.88 -34.40 15.98
N TRP A 144 -22.68 -33.35 15.99
CA TRP A 144 -23.98 -33.33 16.65
C TRP A 144 -25.02 -34.21 15.93
N ALA A 145 -25.09 -34.13 14.60
CA ALA A 145 -26.08 -34.87 13.81
C ALA A 145 -25.81 -36.39 13.82
N VAL A 146 -24.57 -36.82 14.01
CA VAL A 146 -24.21 -38.26 14.11
C VAL A 146 -24.50 -38.80 15.52
N ARG A 147 -24.57 -37.94 16.52
CA ARG A 147 -24.84 -38.34 17.93
C ARG A 147 -26.32 -38.37 18.30
N VAL A 148 -27.18 -37.85 17.44
CA VAL A 148 -28.63 -37.90 17.58
C VAL A 148 -29.19 -38.94 16.63
#